data_0ec1ee7fe0713551c8347e75316328eb
#
_entry.id   0ec1ee7fe0713551c8347e75316328eb
#
_cell.length_a   1.000
_cell.length_b   1.000
_cell.length_c   1.000
_cell.angle_alpha   90.00
_cell.angle_beta   90.00
_cell.angle_gamma   90.00
#
_symmetry.space_group_name_H-M   'P 1'
#
loop_
_entity.id
_entity.type
_entity.pdbx_description
1 polymer ?
#
loop_
_entity_poly.entity_id
_entity_poly.type
_entity_poly.pdbx_seq_one_letter_code
_entity_poly.pdbx_strand_id
1 'polypeptide(L)'
;KSIATVEGADVGKFEQLTLDKTPVSTAVTDEPGTPGNPGGNNEGDLVKVTITADQTSVAENVKPTFTVHVNQPLDHDLVVTLSNNAQVTIKAGDTSAPYEHTAQGDDVYNDAGQISLGINSAEDATGATFENLELGGAASVQVTDTTDEVVAKLTATPSVTEGGEITYTITLTNKDGLPIDKHSALTFTLSDGTTVITVPANSTTGFTTVTAPDNVYTGTNDPVIKSIATVDGADVGKFENLVLDKTPVSTAVTDEPGTPGNEGDLVKVTITADQVSVAENVKPTFTVHINTALAHDLVVTLSNNATVTIKAGETSAPYTHDAQGDDVYKDAGEIELGIKSAVDVDGRAFENLQLGDAASVKVTDTTDDVVAKLTATPSVTEGGEITYTITLTNKDGLPINNHSALTFTLSDGKTVITVPANGTVGTATVTAPDNVYVGTNDAVVKSIATVEGADVGKFEQLTLDKTPVS
;
A
#
# COMPACT_ATOMS: atom_id res chain seq x y z
N LYS A 1 30.22 40.83 92.60
CA LYS A 1 29.13 41.16 93.62
C LYS A 1 29.76 41.82 94.79
N SER A 2 28.95 42.64 95.55
CA SER A 2 29.37 43.28 96.84
C SER A 2 28.28 43.04 97.86
N ILE A 3 28.68 43.20 99.21
CA ILE A 3 27.69 43.12 100.30
C ILE A 3 26.75 44.37 100.26
N ALA A 4 25.44 44.13 100.01
CA ALA A 4 24.44 45.21 99.92
C ALA A 4 23.90 45.56 101.32
N THR A 5 23.45 44.59 102.03
CA THR A 5 22.83 44.74 103.33
C THR A 5 23.29 43.61 104.31
N VAL A 6 23.10 43.82 105.55
CA VAL A 6 23.19 42.82 106.61
C VAL A 6 21.96 42.94 107.49
N GLU A 7 21.33 41.83 107.80
CA GLU A 7 20.17 41.77 108.70
C GLU A 7 20.41 40.72 109.78
N GLY A 8 19.83 40.92 110.96
CA GLY A 8 19.91 40.03 112.10
C GLY A 8 19.59 40.66 113.42
N ALA A 9 19.15 39.88 114.40
CA ALA A 9 18.69 40.38 115.71
C ALA A 9 19.79 41.13 116.48
N ASP A 10 21.08 40.89 116.18
CA ASP A 10 22.20 41.53 116.87
C ASP A 10 22.90 42.64 116.05
N VAL A 11 22.36 43.01 114.85
CA VAL A 11 22.96 44.07 114.03
C VAL A 11 23.06 45.37 114.74
N GLY A 12 22.05 45.74 115.58
CA GLY A 12 22.00 46.95 116.39
C GLY A 12 22.76 46.92 117.74
N LYS A 13 23.44 45.81 118.07
CA LYS A 13 24.24 45.64 119.29
C LYS A 13 25.69 46.06 119.16
N PHE A 14 26.11 46.26 117.89
CA PHE A 14 27.43 46.77 117.64
C PHE A 14 27.51 48.29 117.79
N GLU A 15 28.57 48.81 118.38
CA GLU A 15 28.81 50.26 118.47
C GLU A 15 28.98 50.86 117.10
N GLN A 16 29.60 50.12 116.18
CA GLN A 16 29.75 50.44 114.77
C GLN A 16 29.93 49.17 113.97
N LEU A 17 29.06 48.93 113.02
CA LEU A 17 29.20 47.88 112.09
C LEU A 17 29.40 48.46 110.65
N THR A 18 30.57 48.30 110.14
CA THR A 18 30.87 48.80 108.73
C THR A 18 30.90 47.63 107.77
N LEU A 19 30.09 47.77 106.75
CA LEU A 19 30.11 46.81 105.69
C LEU A 19 31.20 47.18 104.65
N ASP A 20 32.09 46.29 104.35
CA ASP A 20 32.96 46.49 103.27
C ASP A 20 32.20 46.19 101.96
N LYS A 21 31.92 47.25 101.23
CA LYS A 21 31.23 47.15 99.95
C LYS A 21 32.13 47.09 98.78
N THR A 22 33.37 46.82 98.93
CA THR A 22 34.29 46.60 97.85
C THR A 22 33.83 45.37 96.99
N PRO A 23 33.54 45.62 95.75
CA PRO A 23 33.08 44.52 94.87
C PRO A 23 34.15 43.41 94.75
N VAL A 24 33.71 42.18 94.89
CA VAL A 24 34.50 41.05 94.59
C VAL A 24 34.07 40.54 93.18
N SER A 25 35.00 40.29 92.38
CA SER A 25 34.77 39.72 91.02
C SER A 25 35.46 38.35 90.89
N THR A 26 34.76 37.42 90.29
CA THR A 26 35.33 36.13 89.94
C THR A 26 35.40 36.14 88.45
N ALA A 27 36.58 35.94 87.88
CA ALA A 27 36.69 35.72 86.43
C ALA A 27 36.18 34.28 86.13
N VAL A 28 35.29 34.21 85.19
CA VAL A 28 34.85 32.92 84.58
C VAL A 28 35.64 32.76 83.28
N THR A 29 36.43 31.74 83.24
CA THR A 29 37.21 31.36 82.04
C THR A 29 36.58 30.14 81.39
N ASP A 30 36.71 30.06 80.08
CA ASP A 30 36.29 28.86 79.31
C ASP A 30 36.99 27.62 79.74
N GLU A 31 36.40 26.46 79.59
CA GLU A 31 37.00 25.18 79.82
C GLU A 31 38.23 25.00 78.92
N PRO A 32 39.36 24.37 79.40
CA PRO A 32 40.60 24.28 78.63
C PRO A 32 40.54 23.20 77.50
N GLY A 33 39.46 23.21 76.73
CA GLY A 33 39.29 22.33 75.54
C GLY A 33 39.89 22.92 74.26
N THR A 34 40.49 22.09 73.41
CA THR A 34 40.90 22.45 72.05
C THR A 34 39.82 21.97 71.09
N PRO A 35 39.19 22.84 70.32
CA PRO A 35 38.21 22.40 69.33
C PRO A 35 38.80 21.30 68.41
N GLY A 36 38.13 20.18 68.32
CA GLY A 36 38.49 19.11 67.37
C GLY A 36 39.48 18.06 67.83
N ASN A 37 39.77 17.91 69.12
CA ASN A 37 40.54 16.81 69.67
C ASN A 37 39.67 15.88 70.56
N PRO A 38 39.00 14.90 69.99
CA PRO A 38 38.13 13.97 70.69
C PRO A 38 38.95 13.06 71.58
N GLY A 39 38.78 13.14 72.92
CA GLY A 39 39.39 12.15 73.91
C GLY A 39 40.14 12.73 75.08
N GLY A 40 40.12 14.05 75.32
CA GLY A 40 40.63 14.67 76.58
C GLY A 40 39.44 15.00 77.53
N ASN A 41 39.63 14.85 78.85
CA ASN A 41 38.61 15.11 79.85
C ASN A 41 38.27 16.58 80.05
N ASN A 42 38.43 17.47 79.02
CA ASN A 42 38.12 18.88 78.95
C ASN A 42 37.85 19.31 77.56
N GLU A 43 36.75 18.77 76.91
CA GLU A 43 36.44 19.01 75.48
C GLU A 43 35.54 20.23 75.25
N GLY A 44 35.22 20.99 76.25
CA GLY A 44 34.24 22.08 76.14
C GLY A 44 32.83 21.58 75.92
N ASP A 45 31.87 22.46 76.00
CA ASP A 45 30.44 22.15 75.80
C ASP A 45 30.14 21.77 74.32
N LEU A 46 29.68 20.53 74.11
CA LEU A 46 29.41 19.99 72.81
C LEU A 46 28.12 20.62 72.21
N VAL A 47 28.28 21.28 71.08
CA VAL A 47 27.19 21.66 70.21
C VAL A 47 27.15 20.67 69.01
N LYS A 48 26.18 19.78 69.03
CA LYS A 48 25.98 18.80 67.97
C LYS A 48 24.80 19.19 67.06
N VAL A 49 25.10 19.44 65.78
CA VAL A 49 24.12 19.78 64.78
C VAL A 49 23.87 18.59 63.85
N THR A 50 22.60 18.18 63.73
CA THR A 50 22.22 17.02 62.92
C THR A 50 21.09 17.42 61.96
N ILE A 51 20.91 16.65 60.89
CA ILE A 51 19.79 16.80 59.98
C ILE A 51 19.08 15.45 59.86
N THR A 52 17.77 15.46 59.81
CA THR A 52 16.91 14.29 59.60
C THR A 52 15.95 14.56 58.43
N ALA A 53 15.62 13.54 57.68
CA ALA A 53 14.51 13.61 56.73
C ALA A 53 13.20 13.33 57.47
N ASP A 54 12.19 14.12 57.19
CA ASP A 54 10.89 13.96 57.85
C ASP A 54 10.05 12.85 57.18
N GLN A 55 10.40 12.48 55.92
CA GLN A 55 9.81 11.38 55.18
C GLN A 55 10.91 10.41 54.77
N THR A 56 10.56 9.11 54.61
CA THR A 56 11.45 8.10 54.05
C THR A 56 11.45 8.10 52.54
N SER A 57 10.29 8.45 51.94
CA SER A 57 10.08 8.62 50.49
C SER A 57 9.02 9.65 50.20
N VAL A 58 9.12 10.30 49.04
CA VAL A 58 8.12 11.21 48.44
C VAL A 58 7.99 10.90 46.97
N ALA A 59 6.82 11.26 46.37
CA ALA A 59 6.69 11.30 44.93
C ALA A 59 7.50 12.49 44.35
N GLU A 60 7.94 12.40 43.10
CA GLU A 60 8.81 13.40 42.45
C GLU A 60 8.20 14.83 42.42
N ASN A 61 6.86 14.92 42.34
CA ASN A 61 6.12 16.19 42.36
C ASN A 61 5.96 16.76 43.78
N VAL A 62 6.38 16.06 44.85
CA VAL A 62 6.26 16.47 46.25
C VAL A 62 7.60 16.98 46.75
N LYS A 63 7.57 18.16 47.39
CA LYS A 63 8.74 18.74 48.01
C LYS A 63 9.05 18.01 49.32
N PRO A 64 10.23 17.37 49.43
CA PRO A 64 10.61 16.73 50.67
C PRO A 64 11.02 17.74 51.76
N THR A 65 10.70 17.43 53.03
CA THR A 65 11.06 18.25 54.16
C THR A 65 12.16 17.54 54.99
N PHE A 66 13.05 18.36 55.53
CA PHE A 66 14.13 17.97 56.41
C PHE A 66 14.02 18.84 57.65
N THR A 67 14.46 18.31 58.79
CA THR A 67 14.58 19.08 60.04
C THR A 67 16.02 19.10 60.51
N VAL A 68 16.57 20.28 60.67
CA VAL A 68 17.87 20.51 61.28
C VAL A 68 17.69 20.62 62.80
N HIS A 69 18.50 19.90 63.55
CA HIS A 69 18.44 19.84 65.01
C HIS A 69 19.78 20.27 65.63
N VAL A 70 19.70 20.87 66.79
CA VAL A 70 20.84 21.06 67.68
C VAL A 70 20.54 20.37 69.00
N ASN A 71 21.55 19.77 69.64
CA ASN A 71 21.40 18.94 70.84
C ASN A 71 20.95 19.71 72.12
N GLN A 72 21.10 21.01 72.10
CA GLN A 72 20.69 21.89 73.21
C GLN A 72 20.27 23.27 72.73
N PRO A 73 19.38 24.00 73.39
CA PRO A 73 19.03 25.40 73.08
C PRO A 73 20.27 26.30 73.22
N LEU A 74 20.41 27.23 72.23
CA LEU A 74 21.49 28.24 72.26
C LEU A 74 20.92 29.60 72.58
N ASP A 75 21.77 30.50 73.17
CA ASP A 75 21.38 31.85 73.54
C ASP A 75 21.22 32.80 72.32
N HIS A 76 21.80 32.43 71.21
CA HIS A 76 21.71 33.18 69.94
C HIS A 76 21.17 32.27 68.81
N ASP A 77 20.76 32.88 67.71
CA ASP A 77 20.37 32.18 66.49
C ASP A 77 21.55 31.38 65.91
N LEU A 78 21.29 30.13 65.53
CA LEU A 78 22.28 29.26 64.84
C LEU A 78 21.95 29.24 63.33
N VAL A 79 22.91 29.66 62.50
CA VAL A 79 22.79 29.62 61.05
C VAL A 79 23.53 28.36 60.53
N VAL A 80 22.76 27.42 60.00
CA VAL A 80 23.27 26.16 59.42
C VAL A 80 23.23 26.24 57.90
N THR A 81 24.38 26.05 57.28
CA THR A 81 24.49 25.97 55.79
C THR A 81 24.50 24.49 55.38
N LEU A 82 23.55 24.12 54.56
CA LEU A 82 23.39 22.76 54.00
C LEU A 82 24.30 22.53 52.78
N SER A 83 24.44 21.28 52.38
CA SER A 83 25.30 20.86 51.22
C SER A 83 24.82 21.48 49.87
N ASN A 84 23.58 21.85 49.74
CA ASN A 84 23.03 22.56 48.59
C ASN A 84 23.15 24.10 48.68
N ASN A 85 23.92 24.61 49.69
CA ASN A 85 24.12 26.02 50.04
C ASN A 85 22.89 26.75 50.58
N ALA A 86 21.81 26.04 50.87
CA ALA A 86 20.67 26.65 51.56
C ALA A 86 21.05 26.92 53.03
N GLN A 87 20.49 27.98 53.59
CA GLN A 87 20.67 28.33 55.00
C GLN A 87 19.41 28.08 55.81
N VAL A 88 19.56 27.41 56.94
CA VAL A 88 18.50 27.15 57.92
C VAL A 88 18.88 27.83 59.21
N THR A 89 17.99 28.64 59.77
CA THR A 89 18.25 29.31 61.05
C THR A 89 17.42 28.66 62.14
N ILE A 90 18.09 28.09 63.14
CA ILE A 90 17.49 27.69 64.42
C ILE A 90 17.50 28.90 65.32
N LYS A 91 16.32 29.33 65.75
CA LYS A 91 16.19 30.52 66.60
C LYS A 91 16.70 30.30 68.01
N ALA A 92 17.18 31.37 68.65
CA ALA A 92 17.61 31.35 70.06
C ALA A 92 16.52 30.69 70.91
N GLY A 93 16.92 29.71 71.74
CA GLY A 93 16.03 28.95 72.60
C GLY A 93 15.36 27.72 71.94
N ASP A 94 15.37 27.62 70.60
CA ASP A 94 14.85 26.47 69.88
C ASP A 94 15.94 25.39 69.70
N THR A 95 15.50 24.13 69.47
CA THR A 95 16.38 23.00 69.20
C THR A 95 16.25 22.44 67.78
N SER A 96 15.41 23.01 66.94
CA SER A 96 15.25 22.57 65.55
C SER A 96 14.62 23.66 64.66
N ALA A 97 14.85 23.49 63.34
CA ALA A 97 14.18 24.28 62.32
C ALA A 97 13.94 23.45 61.07
N PRO A 98 12.78 23.54 60.45
CA PRO A 98 12.44 22.83 59.22
C PRO A 98 13.09 23.46 57.96
N TYR A 99 13.35 22.63 56.97
CA TYR A 99 13.78 23.04 55.62
C TYR A 99 12.98 22.27 54.56
N GLU A 100 12.31 22.99 53.65
CA GLU A 100 11.64 22.43 52.49
C GLU A 100 12.59 22.45 51.27
N HIS A 101 12.91 21.31 50.73
CA HIS A 101 13.71 21.18 49.49
C HIS A 101 12.80 21.30 48.27
N THR A 102 13.34 21.68 47.11
CA THR A 102 12.59 21.68 45.87
C THR A 102 12.24 20.24 45.48
N ALA A 103 11.06 20.00 44.88
CA ALA A 103 10.69 18.74 44.29
C ALA A 103 11.63 18.40 43.12
N GLN A 104 11.77 17.13 42.76
CA GLN A 104 12.55 16.70 41.62
C GLN A 104 11.94 17.28 40.31
N GLY A 105 10.66 17.22 40.17
CA GLY A 105 9.87 17.70 39.04
C GLY A 105 9.05 16.56 38.46
N ASP A 106 7.78 16.80 38.26
CA ASP A 106 6.83 15.84 37.67
C ASP A 106 7.06 15.78 36.19
N ASP A 107 7.41 14.60 35.64
CA ASP A 107 7.60 14.38 34.19
C ASP A 107 7.05 13.01 33.76
N VAL A 108 7.50 12.42 32.69
CA VAL A 108 6.95 11.16 32.13
C VAL A 108 8.01 10.05 32.11
N TYR A 109 9.14 10.25 32.77
CA TYR A 109 10.28 9.34 32.68
C TYR A 109 10.54 8.59 33.98
N ASN A 110 10.92 7.33 33.89
CA ASN A 110 11.42 6.53 35.00
C ASN A 110 12.79 7.04 35.43
N ASP A 111 12.84 8.02 36.33
CA ASP A 111 14.09 8.59 36.83
C ASP A 111 14.12 8.72 38.38
N ALA A 112 13.34 7.88 39.07
CA ALA A 112 13.34 7.71 40.50
C ALA A 112 14.76 7.82 41.09
N GLY A 113 14.89 8.64 42.10
CA GLY A 113 16.21 9.00 42.65
C GLY A 113 16.26 9.08 44.17
N GLN A 114 17.23 9.84 44.68
CA GLN A 114 17.40 10.10 46.07
C GLN A 114 17.88 11.55 46.27
N ILE A 115 17.21 12.32 47.10
CA ILE A 115 17.67 13.64 47.55
C ILE A 115 18.42 13.45 48.86
N SER A 116 19.71 13.84 48.91
CA SER A 116 20.57 13.75 50.08
C SER A 116 21.12 15.10 50.45
N LEU A 117 20.92 15.52 51.72
CA LEU A 117 21.43 16.75 52.26
C LEU A 117 22.32 16.52 53.45
N GLY A 118 23.52 17.10 53.43
CA GLY A 118 24.46 17.17 54.52
C GLY A 118 24.54 18.57 55.09
N ILE A 119 25.24 18.75 56.20
CA ILE A 119 25.56 20.03 56.80
C ILE A 119 26.99 20.39 56.40
N ASN A 120 27.19 21.57 55.81
CA ASN A 120 28.51 22.09 55.44
C ASN A 120 29.13 22.92 56.59
N SER A 121 28.30 23.77 57.23
CA SER A 121 28.74 24.57 58.38
C SER A 121 27.57 24.90 59.31
N ALA A 122 27.88 25.26 60.55
CA ALA A 122 26.97 25.82 61.51
C ALA A 122 27.70 26.94 62.25
N GLU A 123 27.08 28.12 62.28
CA GLU A 123 27.70 29.34 62.80
C GLU A 123 26.73 30.08 63.70
N ASP A 124 27.26 30.62 64.81
CA ASP A 124 26.48 31.55 65.64
C ASP A 124 26.21 32.84 64.89
N ALA A 125 24.98 33.35 64.87
CA ALA A 125 24.58 34.54 64.10
C ALA A 125 25.34 35.83 64.55
N THR A 126 25.91 35.85 65.77
CA THR A 126 26.72 36.96 66.25
C THR A 126 28.18 36.83 65.92
N GLY A 127 28.60 35.66 65.36
CA GLY A 127 29.98 35.33 65.05
C GLY A 127 30.74 34.74 66.24
N ALA A 128 30.09 34.33 67.32
CA ALA A 128 30.71 33.61 68.44
C ALA A 128 31.17 32.22 67.96
N THR A 129 32.33 31.75 68.45
CA THR A 129 32.84 30.43 68.14
C THR A 129 32.41 29.43 69.21
N PHE A 130 32.01 28.23 68.76
CA PHE A 130 31.66 27.13 69.67
C PHE A 130 32.93 26.49 70.24
N GLU A 131 32.89 26.09 71.48
CA GLU A 131 33.97 25.37 72.13
C GLU A 131 34.21 24.02 71.47
N ASN A 132 33.13 23.29 71.20
CA ASN A 132 33.14 22.00 70.53
C ASN A 132 31.94 21.85 69.61
N LEU A 133 32.18 21.88 68.29
CA LEU A 133 31.13 21.75 67.25
C LEU A 133 31.26 20.43 66.53
N GLU A 134 30.24 19.60 66.55
CA GLU A 134 30.11 18.36 65.77
C GLU A 134 28.98 18.49 64.76
N LEU A 135 29.31 18.24 63.48
CA LEU A 135 28.34 18.18 62.40
C LEU A 135 27.99 16.72 62.09
N GLY A 136 26.70 16.40 62.10
CA GLY A 136 26.15 15.08 61.80
C GLY A 136 26.24 14.69 60.31
N GLY A 137 25.98 13.43 60.04
CA GLY A 137 25.94 12.89 58.68
C GLY A 137 24.76 13.43 57.85
N ALA A 138 24.80 13.14 56.58
CA ALA A 138 23.71 13.49 55.64
C ALA A 138 22.43 12.69 55.92
N ALA A 139 21.28 13.32 55.67
CA ALA A 139 19.96 12.70 55.63
C ALA A 139 19.48 12.58 54.19
N SER A 140 18.69 11.57 53.89
CA SER A 140 18.24 11.31 52.55
C SER A 140 16.76 10.88 52.50
N VAL A 141 16.08 11.26 51.41
CA VAL A 141 14.72 10.91 51.07
C VAL A 141 14.77 10.18 49.71
N GLN A 142 14.11 9.04 49.59
CA GLN A 142 13.90 8.38 48.31
C GLN A 142 12.82 9.18 47.51
N VAL A 143 13.08 9.40 46.21
CA VAL A 143 12.08 9.98 45.29
C VAL A 143 11.55 8.83 44.42
N THR A 144 10.26 8.73 44.33
CA THR A 144 9.57 7.75 43.51
C THR A 144 8.86 8.45 42.38
N ASP A 145 8.96 7.88 41.17
CA ASP A 145 8.21 8.37 40.00
C ASP A 145 6.70 8.29 40.26
N THR A 146 5.94 9.20 39.72
CA THR A 146 4.49 9.10 39.54
C THR A 146 4.19 8.27 38.28
N THR A 147 2.92 7.99 37.96
CA THR A 147 2.58 7.27 36.74
C THR A 147 1.95 8.21 35.74
N ASP A 148 2.77 8.78 34.88
CA ASP A 148 2.33 9.67 33.81
C ASP A 148 2.38 9.01 32.44
N GLU A 149 1.32 9.25 31.64
CA GLU A 149 1.14 8.59 30.36
C GLU A 149 1.77 9.40 29.22
N VAL A 150 2.57 8.71 28.39
CA VAL A 150 2.93 9.14 27.04
C VAL A 150 2.04 8.41 26.06
N VAL A 151 1.25 9.13 25.29
CA VAL A 151 0.35 8.57 24.28
C VAL A 151 0.98 8.71 22.90
N ALA A 152 1.21 7.59 22.22
CA ALA A 152 1.54 7.56 20.82
C ALA A 152 0.27 7.43 19.98
N LYS A 153 -0.07 8.48 19.20
CA LYS A 153 -1.27 8.55 18.39
C LYS A 153 -0.95 8.52 16.91
N LEU A 154 -1.65 7.65 16.15
CA LEU A 154 -1.58 7.60 14.69
C LEU A 154 -2.63 8.52 14.06
N THR A 155 -2.24 9.23 13.01
CA THR A 155 -3.13 9.93 12.09
C THR A 155 -2.78 9.56 10.65
N ALA A 156 -3.72 9.70 9.72
CA ALA A 156 -3.53 9.44 8.30
C ALA A 156 -4.19 10.51 7.44
N THR A 157 -3.75 10.65 6.20
CA THR A 157 -4.48 11.42 5.17
C THR A 157 -5.91 10.90 5.09
N PRO A 158 -6.96 11.75 5.19
CA PRO A 158 -8.34 11.28 5.26
C PRO A 158 -8.85 10.68 3.95
N SER A 159 -8.36 11.14 2.80
CA SER A 159 -8.68 10.59 1.47
C SER A 159 -7.57 10.88 0.46
N VAL A 160 -7.38 9.96 -0.48
CA VAL A 160 -6.48 10.09 -1.64
C VAL A 160 -7.18 9.49 -2.87
N THR A 161 -6.74 9.86 -4.07
CA THR A 161 -7.04 9.09 -5.27
C THR A 161 -6.25 7.78 -5.24
N GLU A 162 -6.72 6.74 -5.90
CA GLU A 162 -5.97 5.50 -6.06
C GLU A 162 -4.61 5.77 -6.71
N GLY A 163 -3.62 4.92 -6.42
CA GLY A 163 -2.23 5.18 -6.79
C GLY A 163 -1.57 6.37 -6.04
N GLY A 164 -2.35 7.21 -5.33
CA GLY A 164 -1.86 8.38 -4.59
C GLY A 164 -1.14 8.01 -3.28
N GLU A 165 -0.47 8.98 -2.66
CA GLU A 165 0.29 8.76 -1.43
C GLU A 165 -0.55 9.00 -0.17
N ILE A 166 -0.65 8.00 0.69
CA ILE A 166 -1.20 8.09 2.05
C ILE A 166 -0.07 8.42 3.01
N THR A 167 -0.15 9.55 3.69
CA THR A 167 0.79 9.92 4.75
C THR A 167 0.26 9.46 6.09
N TYR A 168 1.04 8.65 6.80
CA TYR A 168 0.80 8.24 8.19
C TYR A 168 1.74 8.99 9.11
N THR A 169 1.21 9.58 10.18
CA THR A 169 1.98 10.36 11.16
C THR A 169 1.73 9.83 12.56
N ILE A 170 2.82 9.56 13.31
CA ILE A 170 2.80 9.32 14.75
C ILE A 170 3.10 10.63 15.47
N THR A 171 2.33 10.94 16.51
CA THR A 171 2.57 12.06 17.43
C THR A 171 2.66 11.53 18.85
N LEU A 172 3.67 12.02 19.61
CA LEU A 172 3.86 11.71 21.02
C LEU A 172 3.41 12.89 21.89
N THR A 173 2.49 12.64 22.80
CA THR A 173 2.01 13.64 23.76
C THR A 173 1.85 13.03 25.14
N ASN A 174 1.85 13.87 26.19
CA ASN A 174 1.33 13.43 27.48
C ASN A 174 -0.22 13.36 27.45
N LYS A 175 -0.85 12.95 28.55
CA LYS A 175 -2.32 12.86 28.69
C LYS A 175 -3.04 14.21 28.47
N ASP A 176 -2.35 15.34 28.70
CA ASP A 176 -2.90 16.70 28.55
C ASP A 176 -2.68 17.25 27.12
N GLY A 177 -2.11 16.44 26.22
CA GLY A 177 -1.83 16.82 24.84
C GLY A 177 -0.56 17.64 24.65
N LEU A 178 0.28 17.78 25.69
CA LEU A 178 1.57 18.46 25.57
C LEU A 178 2.59 17.54 24.84
N PRO A 179 3.41 18.10 23.96
CA PRO A 179 4.36 17.33 23.16
C PRO A 179 5.48 16.72 24.02
N ILE A 180 5.87 15.50 23.70
CA ILE A 180 6.99 14.77 24.33
C ILE A 180 8.10 14.60 23.30
N ASP A 181 9.30 15.12 23.57
CA ASP A 181 10.44 15.16 22.67
C ASP A 181 11.77 14.64 23.25
N LYS A 182 11.88 14.47 24.57
CA LYS A 182 13.15 14.06 25.22
C LYS A 182 13.35 12.54 25.17
N HIS A 183 13.54 11.97 23.98
CA HIS A 183 13.77 10.54 23.82
C HIS A 183 14.73 10.25 22.67
N SER A 184 15.29 9.04 22.62
CA SER A 184 15.96 8.49 21.46
C SER A 184 14.96 8.15 20.35
N ALA A 185 15.44 7.79 19.17
CA ALA A 185 14.53 7.39 18.09
C ALA A 185 13.63 6.21 18.52
N LEU A 186 12.33 6.34 18.22
CA LEU A 186 11.30 5.32 18.44
C LEU A 186 10.74 4.86 17.08
N THR A 187 10.62 3.57 16.90
CA THR A 187 10.16 2.96 15.66
C THR A 187 8.83 2.23 15.89
N PHE A 188 7.80 2.66 15.18
CA PHE A 188 6.46 2.11 15.26
C PHE A 188 6.16 1.26 14.03
N THR A 189 5.67 0.03 14.25
CA THR A 189 5.18 -0.84 13.17
C THR A 189 3.67 -0.82 13.19
N LEU A 190 3.06 -0.61 12.02
CA LEU A 190 1.60 -0.60 11.87
C LEU A 190 1.02 -2.01 11.73
N SER A 191 -0.32 -2.10 11.74
CA SER A 191 -1.08 -3.37 11.77
C SER A 191 -0.88 -4.26 10.55
N ASP A 192 -0.37 -3.74 9.44
CA ASP A 192 0.01 -4.53 8.25
C ASP A 192 1.35 -5.27 8.40
N GLY A 193 2.09 -5.03 9.50
CA GLY A 193 3.38 -5.64 9.78
C GLY A 193 4.56 -5.17 8.92
N THR A 194 4.32 -4.28 7.96
CA THR A 194 5.30 -3.82 6.97
C THR A 194 5.53 -2.31 7.00
N THR A 195 4.50 -1.54 7.28
CA THR A 195 4.61 -0.07 7.37
C THR A 195 5.29 0.31 8.68
N VAL A 196 6.41 1.01 8.57
CA VAL A 196 7.23 1.45 9.70
C VAL A 196 7.31 2.97 9.71
N ILE A 197 7.12 3.57 10.90
CA ILE A 197 7.25 5.01 11.14
C ILE A 197 8.29 5.23 12.23
N THR A 198 9.31 6.02 11.93
CA THR A 198 10.31 6.42 12.93
C THR A 198 10.03 7.84 13.40
N VAL A 199 9.83 7.99 14.72
CA VAL A 199 9.89 9.30 15.40
C VAL A 199 11.34 9.54 15.75
N PRO A 200 12.02 10.54 15.17
CA PRO A 200 13.44 10.79 15.43
C PRO A 200 13.71 11.16 16.88
N ALA A 201 14.95 11.00 17.30
CA ALA A 201 15.39 11.49 18.62
C ALA A 201 15.10 13.00 18.76
N ASN A 202 14.63 13.40 19.93
CA ASN A 202 14.27 14.77 20.26
C ASN A 202 13.19 15.37 19.32
N SER A 203 12.29 14.53 18.81
CA SER A 203 11.16 14.93 17.95
C SER A 203 9.85 14.43 18.56
N THR A 204 8.80 15.19 18.41
CA THR A 204 7.44 14.82 18.85
C THR A 204 6.67 14.04 17.80
N THR A 205 7.17 14.00 16.55
CA THR A 205 6.47 13.40 15.41
C THR A 205 7.39 12.64 14.49
N GLY A 206 6.84 11.61 13.84
CA GLY A 206 7.43 10.90 12.73
C GLY A 206 6.38 10.57 11.69
N PHE A 207 6.77 10.43 10.43
CA PHE A 207 5.83 10.10 9.36
C PHE A 207 6.45 9.15 8.33
N THR A 208 5.58 8.51 7.55
CA THR A 208 5.93 7.72 6.37
C THR A 208 4.81 7.83 5.34
N THR A 209 5.13 7.57 4.07
CA THR A 209 4.13 7.51 3.00
C THR A 209 4.00 6.09 2.47
N VAL A 210 2.79 5.72 2.05
CA VAL A 210 2.47 4.44 1.42
C VAL A 210 1.57 4.73 0.23
N THR A 211 1.83 4.11 -0.92
CA THR A 211 0.96 4.23 -2.09
C THR A 211 -0.38 3.54 -1.82
N ALA A 212 -1.47 4.22 -2.13
CA ALA A 212 -2.81 3.64 -2.06
C ALA A 212 -2.96 2.52 -3.10
N PRO A 213 -3.83 1.52 -2.85
CA PRO A 213 -4.21 0.57 -3.89
C PRO A 213 -4.70 1.27 -5.14
N ASP A 214 -4.41 0.66 -6.29
CA ASP A 214 -4.69 1.14 -7.63
C ASP A 214 -5.33 0.01 -8.45
N ASN A 215 -6.36 0.32 -9.26
CA ASN A 215 -7.05 -0.64 -10.09
C ASN A 215 -7.71 0.05 -11.29
N VAL A 216 -8.21 -0.71 -12.25
CA VAL A 216 -8.79 -0.21 -13.51
C VAL A 216 -10.31 -0.05 -13.49
N TYR A 217 -10.97 -0.20 -12.32
CA TYR A 217 -12.43 -0.25 -12.20
C TYR A 217 -12.97 0.92 -11.41
N THR A 218 -14.08 1.50 -11.87
CA THR A 218 -14.75 2.59 -11.19
C THR A 218 -15.43 2.14 -9.88
N GLY A 219 -15.30 2.92 -8.80
CA GLY A 219 -16.10 2.84 -7.57
C GLY A 219 -15.91 1.60 -6.69
N THR A 220 -14.80 0.89 -6.80
CA THR A 220 -14.58 -0.39 -6.08
C THR A 220 -13.48 -0.34 -5.03
N ASN A 221 -13.01 0.84 -4.65
CA ASN A 221 -11.89 0.98 -3.74
C ASN A 221 -12.30 0.85 -2.27
N ASP A 222 -11.77 -0.16 -1.59
CA ASP A 222 -11.91 -0.31 -0.15
C ASP A 222 -11.00 0.71 0.58
N PRO A 223 -11.48 1.29 1.70
CA PRO A 223 -10.66 2.20 2.48
C PRO A 223 -9.44 1.47 3.06
N VAL A 224 -8.29 2.15 3.07
CA VAL A 224 -7.08 1.63 3.71
C VAL A 224 -7.14 1.93 5.20
N ILE A 225 -7.17 0.87 6.01
CA ILE A 225 -7.29 0.96 7.47
C ILE A 225 -6.02 0.45 8.12
N LYS A 226 -5.42 1.27 9.00
CA LYS A 226 -4.23 0.88 9.78
C LYS A 226 -4.33 1.37 11.21
N SER A 227 -3.62 0.69 12.13
CA SER A 227 -3.46 1.07 13.52
C SER A 227 -2.01 0.81 13.96
N ILE A 228 -1.62 1.32 15.13
CA ILE A 228 -0.31 0.99 15.71
C ILE A 228 -0.36 -0.45 16.22
N ALA A 229 0.60 -1.28 15.80
CA ALA A 229 0.76 -2.64 16.31
C ALA A 229 1.79 -2.69 17.44
N THR A 230 3.00 -2.22 17.20
CA THR A 230 4.14 -2.29 18.14
C THR A 230 4.99 -1.04 18.09
N VAL A 231 5.80 -0.84 19.15
CA VAL A 231 6.86 0.16 19.20
C VAL A 231 8.15 -0.50 19.64
N ASP A 232 9.28 -0.03 19.13
CA ASP A 232 10.63 -0.44 19.47
C ASP A 232 11.53 0.80 19.62
N GLY A 233 12.58 0.71 20.43
CA GLY A 233 13.54 1.79 20.66
C GLY A 233 14.19 1.69 22.04
N ALA A 234 15.36 2.29 22.20
CA ALA A 234 16.15 2.21 23.43
C ALA A 234 15.43 2.87 24.63
N ASP A 235 14.56 3.83 24.39
CA ASP A 235 13.88 4.59 25.44
C ASP A 235 12.43 4.17 25.68
N VAL A 236 11.93 3.11 25.02
CA VAL A 236 10.57 2.57 25.28
C VAL A 236 10.36 2.24 26.77
N GLY A 237 11.35 1.65 27.43
CA GLY A 237 11.30 1.30 28.85
C GLY A 237 11.65 2.44 29.80
N LYS A 238 12.01 3.62 29.30
CA LYS A 238 12.31 4.79 30.13
C LYS A 238 11.10 5.66 30.40
N PHE A 239 10.01 5.48 29.67
CA PHE A 239 8.75 6.13 29.99
C PHE A 239 8.08 5.41 31.16
N GLU A 240 7.43 6.14 32.04
CA GLU A 240 6.65 5.57 33.13
C GLU A 240 5.50 4.72 32.60
N ASN A 241 4.75 5.23 31.62
CA ASN A 241 3.69 4.53 30.93
C ASN A 241 3.57 4.97 29.47
N LEU A 242 4.11 4.18 28.53
CA LEU A 242 3.93 4.42 27.08
C LEU A 242 2.68 3.71 26.56
N VAL A 243 1.66 4.45 26.24
CA VAL A 243 0.37 3.97 25.72
C VAL A 243 0.32 4.12 24.21
N LEU A 244 0.08 3.01 23.51
CA LEU A 244 -0.18 3.01 22.06
C LEU A 244 -1.69 3.19 21.83
N ASP A 245 -2.11 4.30 21.22
CA ASP A 245 -3.48 4.46 20.76
C ASP A 245 -3.71 3.53 19.55
N LYS A 246 -4.36 2.38 19.82
CA LYS A 246 -4.67 1.36 18.82
C LYS A 246 -5.94 1.65 18.03
N THR A 247 -6.51 2.84 18.17
CA THR A 247 -7.66 3.25 17.36
C THR A 247 -7.28 3.24 15.89
N PRO A 248 -8.00 2.50 15.02
CA PRO A 248 -7.68 2.46 13.62
C PRO A 248 -7.92 3.81 12.95
N VAL A 249 -7.03 4.21 12.06
CA VAL A 249 -7.22 5.31 11.12
C VAL A 249 -7.61 4.77 9.76
N SER A 250 -8.50 5.46 9.06
CA SER A 250 -9.03 5.05 7.76
C SER A 250 -8.78 6.14 6.73
N THR A 251 -8.22 5.76 5.58
CA THR A 251 -8.08 6.62 4.40
C THR A 251 -9.04 6.14 3.33
N ALA A 252 -9.94 6.99 2.88
CA ALA A 252 -10.79 6.71 1.72
C ALA A 252 -9.93 6.76 0.45
N VAL A 253 -10.08 5.76 -0.42
CA VAL A 253 -9.44 5.73 -1.74
C VAL A 253 -10.52 5.96 -2.78
N THR A 254 -10.34 7.00 -3.60
CA THR A 254 -11.30 7.41 -4.63
C THR A 254 -10.70 7.21 -6.01
N ASP A 255 -11.55 6.92 -6.99
CA ASP A 255 -11.14 6.83 -8.39
C ASP A 255 -10.53 8.16 -8.88
N GLU A 256 -9.80 8.12 -9.99
CA GLU A 256 -9.40 9.31 -10.71
C GLU A 256 -10.63 10.09 -11.23
N PRO A 257 -10.55 11.42 -11.25
CA PRO A 257 -11.74 12.26 -11.53
C PRO A 257 -12.23 12.20 -12.98
N GLY A 258 -11.67 11.40 -13.89
CA GLY A 258 -12.12 11.26 -15.28
C GLY A 258 -12.04 12.56 -16.10
N THR A 259 -11.15 13.48 -15.73
CA THR A 259 -10.94 14.76 -16.42
C THR A 259 -9.77 14.66 -17.42
N PRO A 260 -9.71 15.49 -18.48
CA PRO A 260 -8.59 15.48 -19.42
C PRO A 260 -7.24 15.61 -18.74
N GLY A 261 -6.38 14.59 -18.92
CA GLY A 261 -5.08 14.45 -18.24
C GLY A 261 -5.13 13.66 -16.92
N ASN A 262 -6.29 13.16 -16.54
CA ASN A 262 -6.51 12.27 -15.38
C ASN A 262 -7.74 11.40 -15.66
N GLU A 263 -7.66 10.63 -16.75
CA GLU A 263 -8.80 9.90 -17.36
C GLU A 263 -9.01 8.52 -16.72
N GLY A 264 -8.25 8.19 -15.70
CA GLY A 264 -8.26 6.87 -15.07
C GLY A 264 -7.43 5.84 -15.84
N ASP A 265 -7.32 4.67 -15.29
CA ASP A 265 -6.49 3.60 -15.82
C ASP A 265 -7.00 3.04 -17.15
N LEU A 266 -6.14 3.13 -18.17
CA LEU A 266 -6.48 2.71 -19.52
C LEU A 266 -6.49 1.18 -19.65
N VAL A 267 -7.67 0.62 -19.95
CA VAL A 267 -7.83 -0.73 -20.50
C VAL A 267 -8.03 -0.62 -22.01
N LYS A 268 -7.01 -0.96 -22.78
CA LYS A 268 -7.05 -0.98 -24.23
C LYS A 268 -7.21 -2.41 -24.75
N VAL A 269 -8.32 -2.68 -25.45
CA VAL A 269 -8.61 -3.97 -26.08
C VAL A 269 -8.37 -3.85 -27.57
N THR A 270 -7.54 -4.73 -28.15
CA THR A 270 -7.20 -4.74 -29.58
C THR A 270 -7.39 -6.13 -30.15
N ILE A 271 -7.53 -6.23 -31.48
CA ILE A 271 -7.58 -7.48 -32.20
C ILE A 271 -6.54 -7.45 -33.30
N THR A 272 -5.87 -8.57 -33.52
CA THR A 272 -4.91 -8.76 -34.63
C THR A 272 -5.23 -10.04 -35.40
N ALA A 273 -5.00 -10.03 -36.69
CA ALA A 273 -5.03 -11.24 -37.51
C ALA A 273 -3.71 -11.99 -37.40
N ASP A 274 -3.76 -13.30 -37.19
CA ASP A 274 -2.57 -14.12 -37.04
C ASP A 274 -1.93 -14.46 -38.40
N GLN A 275 -2.71 -14.34 -39.48
CA GLN A 275 -2.28 -14.53 -40.87
C GLN A 275 -2.59 -13.28 -41.71
N VAL A 276 -1.75 -12.99 -42.70
CA VAL A 276 -1.99 -11.94 -43.69
C VAL A 276 -3.03 -12.36 -44.72
N SER A 277 -2.98 -13.66 -45.11
CA SER A 277 -3.91 -14.28 -46.05
C SER A 277 -4.08 -15.76 -45.77
N VAL A 278 -5.23 -16.29 -46.09
CA VAL A 278 -5.56 -17.73 -46.05
C VAL A 278 -6.26 -18.12 -47.34
N ALA A 279 -6.21 -19.43 -47.70
CA ALA A 279 -7.08 -19.96 -48.75
C ALA A 279 -8.53 -20.03 -48.22
N GLU A 280 -9.52 -19.98 -49.11
CA GLU A 280 -10.94 -19.94 -48.76
C GLU A 280 -11.43 -21.13 -47.91
N ASN A 281 -10.77 -22.30 -48.07
CA ASN A 281 -11.05 -23.50 -47.29
C ASN A 281 -10.35 -23.55 -45.92
N VAL A 282 -9.55 -22.51 -45.56
CA VAL A 282 -8.79 -22.44 -44.32
C VAL A 282 -9.48 -21.44 -43.34
N LYS A 283 -9.70 -21.89 -42.13
CA LYS A 283 -10.24 -21.05 -41.04
C LYS A 283 -9.18 -20.07 -40.55
N PRO A 284 -9.35 -18.75 -40.73
CA PRO A 284 -8.39 -17.79 -40.23
C PRO A 284 -8.49 -17.66 -38.70
N THR A 285 -7.34 -17.37 -38.08
CA THR A 285 -7.26 -17.09 -36.64
C THR A 285 -6.96 -15.61 -36.37
N PHE A 286 -7.53 -15.12 -35.30
CA PHE A 286 -7.32 -13.78 -34.76
C PHE A 286 -6.95 -13.91 -33.30
N THR A 287 -6.21 -12.95 -32.77
CA THR A 287 -5.92 -12.88 -31.35
C THR A 287 -6.41 -11.55 -30.78
N VAL A 288 -7.21 -11.63 -29.73
CA VAL A 288 -7.67 -10.45 -28.96
C VAL A 288 -6.68 -10.20 -27.85
N HIS A 289 -6.24 -8.97 -27.68
CA HIS A 289 -5.24 -8.55 -26.70
C HIS A 289 -5.79 -7.45 -25.78
N ILE A 290 -5.26 -7.39 -24.57
CA ILE A 290 -5.39 -6.26 -23.64
C ILE A 290 -4.02 -5.77 -23.21
N ASN A 291 -3.90 -4.48 -22.91
CA ASN A 291 -2.63 -3.85 -22.52
C ASN A 291 -2.18 -4.18 -21.09
N THR A 292 -3.11 -4.59 -20.22
CA THR A 292 -2.84 -4.94 -18.82
C THR A 292 -3.63 -6.17 -18.41
N ALA A 293 -3.05 -7.03 -17.58
CA ALA A 293 -3.74 -8.20 -17.04
C ALA A 293 -4.80 -7.77 -16.03
N LEU A 294 -6.01 -8.31 -16.16
CA LEU A 294 -7.12 -8.01 -15.26
C LEU A 294 -7.23 -9.06 -14.14
N ALA A 295 -7.80 -8.64 -13.01
CA ALA A 295 -8.06 -9.55 -11.89
C ALA A 295 -9.23 -10.53 -12.16
N HIS A 296 -10.11 -10.22 -13.13
CA HIS A 296 -11.26 -11.01 -13.53
C HIS A 296 -11.24 -11.31 -15.03
N ASP A 297 -12.08 -12.26 -15.45
CA ASP A 297 -12.24 -12.59 -16.86
C ASP A 297 -12.85 -11.41 -17.63
N LEU A 298 -12.28 -11.10 -18.80
CA LEU A 298 -12.82 -10.12 -19.74
C LEU A 298 -13.56 -10.83 -20.87
N VAL A 299 -14.82 -10.52 -21.06
CA VAL A 299 -15.64 -11.02 -22.18
C VAL A 299 -15.67 -9.99 -23.28
N VAL A 300 -15.06 -10.30 -24.43
CA VAL A 300 -15.00 -9.46 -25.62
C VAL A 300 -15.99 -9.98 -26.64
N THR A 301 -16.91 -9.12 -27.11
CA THR A 301 -17.83 -9.43 -28.19
C THR A 301 -17.30 -8.82 -29.49
N LEU A 302 -17.13 -9.67 -30.51
CA LEU A 302 -16.68 -9.26 -31.83
C LEU A 302 -17.82 -8.75 -32.71
N SER A 303 -17.50 -8.13 -33.85
CA SER A 303 -18.45 -7.55 -34.81
C SER A 303 -19.41 -8.61 -35.39
N ASN A 304 -18.99 -9.85 -35.50
CA ASN A 304 -19.81 -11.00 -35.93
C ASN A 304 -20.65 -11.61 -34.77
N ASN A 305 -20.70 -10.97 -33.58
CA ASN A 305 -21.36 -11.40 -32.35
C ASN A 305 -20.74 -12.66 -31.69
N ALA A 306 -19.59 -13.14 -32.14
CA ALA A 306 -18.83 -14.16 -31.41
C ALA A 306 -18.26 -13.54 -30.12
N THR A 307 -18.04 -14.37 -29.10
CA THR A 307 -17.44 -13.95 -27.85
C THR A 307 -16.09 -14.61 -27.63
N VAL A 308 -15.13 -13.85 -27.16
CA VAL A 308 -13.78 -14.27 -26.76
C VAL A 308 -13.58 -13.91 -25.31
N THR A 309 -13.14 -14.87 -24.49
CA THR A 309 -12.87 -14.61 -23.06
C THR A 309 -11.37 -14.61 -22.82
N ILE A 310 -10.84 -13.46 -22.39
CA ILE A 310 -9.48 -13.36 -21.85
C ILE A 310 -9.59 -13.66 -20.36
N LYS A 311 -8.87 -14.71 -19.91
CA LYS A 311 -8.92 -15.15 -18.52
C LYS A 311 -8.19 -14.19 -17.58
N ALA A 312 -8.63 -14.15 -16.31
CA ALA A 312 -7.95 -13.42 -15.26
C ALA A 312 -6.45 -13.70 -15.25
N GLY A 313 -5.64 -12.65 -15.20
CA GLY A 313 -4.17 -12.74 -15.27
C GLY A 313 -3.57 -12.92 -16.67
N GLU A 314 -4.38 -13.18 -17.70
CA GLU A 314 -3.93 -13.27 -19.09
C GLU A 314 -4.07 -11.93 -19.80
N THR A 315 -3.30 -11.74 -20.88
CA THR A 315 -3.34 -10.53 -21.71
C THR A 315 -3.83 -10.77 -23.13
N SER A 316 -4.19 -12.00 -23.48
CA SER A 316 -4.70 -12.32 -24.82
C SER A 316 -5.51 -13.62 -24.84
N ALA A 317 -6.37 -13.74 -25.86
CA ALA A 317 -7.07 -14.99 -26.17
C ALA A 317 -7.28 -15.14 -27.68
N PRO A 318 -7.12 -16.36 -28.24
CA PRO A 318 -7.32 -16.62 -29.66
C PRO A 318 -8.79 -16.78 -30.03
N TYR A 319 -9.13 -16.47 -31.27
CA TYR A 319 -10.41 -16.73 -31.89
C TYR A 319 -10.21 -17.31 -33.29
N THR A 320 -10.91 -18.40 -33.61
CA THR A 320 -10.93 -19.01 -34.96
C THR A 320 -12.24 -18.65 -35.63
N HIS A 321 -12.15 -17.97 -36.76
CA HIS A 321 -13.31 -17.63 -37.62
C HIS A 321 -13.60 -18.82 -38.56
N ASP A 322 -14.83 -18.98 -39.02
CA ASP A 322 -15.16 -19.96 -40.05
C ASP A 322 -14.49 -19.61 -41.38
N ALA A 323 -14.12 -20.62 -42.15
CA ALA A 323 -13.61 -20.44 -43.49
C ALA A 323 -14.69 -19.83 -44.39
N GLN A 324 -14.31 -19.15 -45.49
CA GLN A 324 -15.26 -18.63 -46.48
C GLN A 324 -16.09 -19.77 -47.11
N GLY A 325 -15.43 -20.88 -47.40
CA GLY A 325 -16.02 -22.06 -48.03
C GLY A 325 -15.32 -22.35 -49.35
N ASP A 326 -14.91 -23.59 -49.54
CA ASP A 326 -14.23 -24.09 -50.74
C ASP A 326 -15.24 -24.29 -51.85
N ASP A 327 -15.16 -23.54 -52.96
CA ASP A 327 -16.04 -23.71 -54.12
C ASP A 327 -15.26 -23.63 -55.42
N VAL A 328 -15.87 -23.34 -56.54
CA VAL A 328 -15.24 -23.32 -57.85
C VAL A 328 -15.21 -21.93 -58.50
N TYR A 329 -15.54 -20.88 -57.70
CA TYR A 329 -15.70 -19.50 -58.18
C TYR A 329 -14.57 -18.59 -57.71
N LYS A 330 -14.19 -17.65 -58.55
CA LYS A 330 -13.29 -16.54 -58.17
C LYS A 330 -14.03 -15.54 -57.37
N ASP A 331 -14.04 -15.75 -56.06
CA ASP A 331 -14.71 -14.87 -55.10
C ASP A 331 -13.82 -14.45 -53.95
N ALA A 332 -12.49 -14.50 -54.17
CA ALA A 332 -11.49 -13.99 -53.23
C ALA A 332 -11.94 -12.71 -52.51
N GLY A 333 -11.83 -12.67 -51.21
CA GLY A 333 -12.37 -11.61 -50.42
C GLY A 333 -11.50 -11.19 -49.27
N GLU A 334 -12.13 -10.65 -48.25
CA GLU A 334 -11.48 -10.24 -47.01
C GLU A 334 -12.43 -10.52 -45.86
N ILE A 335 -11.91 -11.13 -44.76
CA ILE A 335 -12.63 -11.30 -43.53
C ILE A 335 -12.14 -10.22 -42.57
N GLU A 336 -13.02 -9.30 -42.19
CA GLU A 336 -12.75 -8.21 -41.26
C GLU A 336 -13.49 -8.44 -39.95
N LEU A 337 -12.76 -8.35 -38.81
CA LEU A 337 -13.34 -8.44 -37.47
C LEU A 337 -12.94 -7.24 -36.63
N GLY A 338 -13.94 -6.55 -36.09
CA GLY A 338 -13.78 -5.50 -35.10
C GLY A 338 -14.25 -5.94 -33.72
N ILE A 339 -13.93 -5.15 -32.71
CA ILE A 339 -14.43 -5.34 -31.35
C ILE A 339 -15.69 -4.49 -31.18
N LYS A 340 -16.80 -5.12 -30.79
CA LYS A 340 -18.08 -4.46 -30.55
C LYS A 340 -18.21 -3.99 -29.11
N SER A 341 -17.74 -4.79 -28.13
CA SER A 341 -17.75 -4.47 -26.70
C SER A 341 -16.77 -5.34 -25.96
N ALA A 342 -16.33 -4.84 -24.80
CA ALA A 342 -15.58 -5.61 -23.82
C ALA A 342 -16.16 -5.33 -22.44
N VAL A 343 -16.47 -6.36 -21.66
CA VAL A 343 -17.10 -6.26 -20.34
C VAL A 343 -16.42 -7.20 -19.37
N ASP A 344 -16.25 -6.73 -18.14
CA ASP A 344 -15.82 -7.58 -17.03
C ASP A 344 -16.92 -8.62 -16.74
N VAL A 345 -16.54 -9.86 -16.42
CA VAL A 345 -17.48 -10.97 -16.16
C VAL A 345 -18.43 -10.68 -15.01
N ASP A 346 -17.98 -9.91 -14.00
CA ASP A 346 -18.77 -9.51 -12.82
C ASP A 346 -19.56 -8.20 -13.07
N GLY A 347 -19.48 -7.62 -14.26
CA GLY A 347 -20.19 -6.42 -14.67
C GLY A 347 -19.62 -5.12 -14.13
N ARG A 348 -18.35 -5.09 -13.71
CA ARG A 348 -17.64 -3.90 -13.26
C ARG A 348 -17.39 -2.97 -14.43
N ALA A 349 -17.55 -1.67 -14.20
CA ALA A 349 -17.22 -0.66 -15.20
C ALA A 349 -15.73 -0.31 -15.14
N PHE A 350 -15.11 -0.16 -16.31
CA PHE A 350 -13.73 0.32 -16.40
C PHE A 350 -13.71 1.85 -16.33
N GLU A 351 -12.65 2.41 -15.76
CA GLU A 351 -12.43 3.85 -15.72
C GLU A 351 -12.24 4.43 -17.12
N ASN A 352 -11.36 3.79 -17.90
CA ASN A 352 -11.03 4.21 -19.26
C ASN A 352 -10.89 2.99 -20.18
N LEU A 353 -11.97 2.62 -20.87
CA LEU A 353 -11.99 1.52 -21.82
C LEU A 353 -11.84 2.05 -23.25
N GLN A 354 -10.81 1.59 -23.95
CA GLN A 354 -10.61 1.86 -25.37
C GLN A 354 -10.67 0.57 -26.18
N LEU A 355 -11.48 0.59 -27.24
CA LEU A 355 -11.55 -0.49 -28.23
C LEU A 355 -10.73 -0.08 -29.45
N GLY A 356 -9.83 -0.96 -29.88
CA GLY A 356 -8.97 -0.77 -31.04
C GLY A 356 -9.69 -1.00 -32.36
N ASP A 357 -8.97 -0.75 -33.45
CA ASP A 357 -9.44 -0.89 -34.82
C ASP A 357 -9.69 -2.37 -35.18
N ALA A 358 -10.44 -2.59 -36.26
CA ALA A 358 -10.67 -3.91 -36.81
C ALA A 358 -9.39 -4.50 -37.42
N ALA A 359 -9.32 -5.82 -37.42
CA ALA A 359 -8.27 -6.60 -38.11
C ALA A 359 -8.86 -7.38 -39.27
N SER A 360 -8.06 -7.55 -40.33
CA SER A 360 -8.52 -8.24 -41.52
C SER A 360 -7.54 -9.29 -42.00
N VAL A 361 -8.08 -10.33 -42.65
CA VAL A 361 -7.34 -11.41 -43.34
C VAL A 361 -7.85 -11.50 -44.78
N LYS A 362 -6.95 -11.44 -45.74
CA LYS A 362 -7.30 -11.70 -47.17
C LYS A 362 -7.62 -13.17 -47.37
N VAL A 363 -8.69 -13.45 -48.07
CA VAL A 363 -9.06 -14.76 -48.53
C VAL A 363 -8.67 -14.91 -50.01
N THR A 364 -8.01 -15.97 -50.34
CA THR A 364 -7.61 -16.27 -51.73
C THR A 364 -8.32 -17.52 -52.18
N ASP A 365 -8.82 -17.49 -53.45
CA ASP A 365 -9.40 -18.66 -54.08
C ASP A 365 -8.37 -19.79 -54.10
N THR A 366 -8.83 -21.02 -54.01
CA THR A 366 -8.09 -22.23 -54.36
C THR A 366 -8.23 -22.44 -55.87
N THR A 367 -7.62 -23.49 -56.44
CA THR A 367 -7.79 -23.79 -57.88
C THR A 367 -8.61 -25.06 -58.04
N ASP A 368 -9.92 -24.87 -58.19
CA ASP A 368 -10.86 -25.95 -58.41
C ASP A 368 -11.43 -25.97 -59.83
N ASP A 369 -11.38 -27.16 -60.45
CA ASP A 369 -11.78 -27.37 -61.82
C ASP A 369 -13.28 -27.63 -61.95
N VAL A 370 -13.93 -26.83 -62.78
CA VAL A 370 -15.20 -27.20 -63.40
C VAL A 370 -14.93 -27.92 -64.76
N VAL A 371 -15.38 -29.13 -64.85
CA VAL A 371 -15.20 -29.95 -66.07
C VAL A 371 -16.49 -30.00 -66.88
N ALA A 372 -16.44 -29.50 -68.09
CA ALA A 372 -17.51 -29.63 -69.05
C ALA A 372 -17.24 -30.90 -69.91
N LYS A 373 -18.06 -31.94 -69.73
CA LYS A 373 -17.91 -33.23 -70.41
C LYS A 373 -19.02 -33.43 -71.41
N LEU A 374 -18.62 -33.79 -72.68
CA LEU A 374 -19.51 -34.15 -73.71
C LEU A 374 -19.78 -35.69 -73.74
N THR A 375 -21.00 -36.08 -73.91
CA THR A 375 -21.42 -37.46 -74.23
C THR A 375 -22.38 -37.45 -75.46
N ALA A 376 -22.51 -38.54 -76.11
CA ALA A 376 -23.41 -38.70 -77.24
C ALA A 376 -24.19 -40.01 -77.15
N THR A 377 -25.33 -40.08 -77.85
CA THR A 377 -26.05 -41.34 -78.06
C THR A 377 -25.07 -42.38 -78.74
N PRO A 378 -24.87 -43.55 -78.11
CA PRO A 378 -23.79 -44.44 -78.50
C PRO A 378 -24.01 -45.10 -79.88
N SER A 379 -25.24 -45.18 -80.33
CA SER A 379 -25.59 -45.61 -81.68
C SER A 379 -26.97 -45.18 -82.13
N VAL A 380 -27.17 -44.82 -83.37
CA VAL A 380 -28.46 -44.47 -83.98
C VAL A 380 -28.52 -45.12 -85.38
N THR A 381 -29.72 -45.35 -85.93
CA THR A 381 -29.93 -45.66 -87.34
C THR A 381 -29.62 -44.42 -88.18
N GLU A 382 -29.20 -44.63 -89.43
CA GLU A 382 -29.07 -43.52 -90.40
C GLU A 382 -30.38 -42.70 -90.47
N GLY A 383 -30.26 -41.36 -90.59
CA GLY A 383 -31.35 -40.49 -90.52
C GLY A 383 -32.00 -40.29 -89.11
N GLY A 384 -31.52 -41.06 -88.10
CA GLY A 384 -31.96 -40.93 -86.71
C GLY A 384 -31.33 -39.77 -86.00
N GLU A 385 -31.78 -39.47 -84.76
CA GLU A 385 -31.31 -38.36 -83.99
C GLU A 385 -30.17 -38.76 -83.04
N ILE A 386 -29.00 -38.08 -83.16
CA ILE A 386 -27.91 -38.16 -82.18
C ILE A 386 -28.12 -37.06 -81.14
N THR A 387 -28.30 -37.44 -79.88
CA THR A 387 -28.38 -36.48 -78.76
C THR A 387 -27.00 -36.28 -78.16
N TYR A 388 -26.47 -35.10 -78.23
CA TYR A 388 -25.27 -34.64 -77.52
C TYR A 388 -25.63 -34.00 -76.21
N THR A 389 -24.95 -34.37 -75.13
CA THR A 389 -25.19 -33.90 -73.79
C THR A 389 -23.91 -33.31 -73.16
N ILE A 390 -23.95 -32.07 -72.73
CA ILE A 390 -22.92 -31.48 -71.93
C ILE A 390 -23.33 -31.61 -70.47
N THR A 391 -22.42 -32.11 -69.62
CA THR A 391 -22.57 -32.13 -68.14
C THR A 391 -21.49 -31.30 -67.51
N LEU A 392 -21.84 -30.47 -66.51
CA LEU A 392 -20.88 -29.69 -65.71
C LEU A 392 -20.72 -30.35 -64.35
N THR A 393 -19.47 -30.68 -63.99
CA THR A 393 -19.14 -31.25 -62.70
C THR A 393 -17.83 -30.65 -62.17
N ASN A 394 -17.61 -30.72 -60.84
CA ASN A 394 -16.29 -30.49 -60.31
C ASN A 394 -15.38 -31.72 -60.60
N LYS A 395 -14.10 -31.68 -60.24
CA LYS A 395 -13.12 -32.75 -60.38
C LYS A 395 -13.57 -34.08 -59.73
N ASP A 396 -14.40 -34.04 -58.70
CA ASP A 396 -14.91 -35.19 -57.99
C ASP A 396 -16.20 -35.74 -58.56
N GLY A 397 -16.69 -35.16 -59.67
CA GLY A 397 -17.90 -35.58 -60.38
C GLY A 397 -19.19 -35.03 -59.75
N LEU A 398 -19.12 -34.08 -58.81
CA LEU A 398 -20.28 -33.44 -58.24
C LEU A 398 -20.81 -32.35 -59.21
N PRO A 399 -22.14 -32.24 -59.40
CA PRO A 399 -22.72 -31.33 -60.36
C PRO A 399 -22.54 -29.86 -59.95
N ILE A 400 -22.22 -29.00 -60.92
CA ILE A 400 -22.06 -27.56 -60.77
C ILE A 400 -23.28 -26.86 -61.36
N ASN A 401 -24.03 -26.08 -60.57
CA ASN A 401 -25.29 -25.49 -60.99
C ASN A 401 -25.43 -23.98 -60.66
N ASN A 402 -24.52 -23.36 -59.96
CA ASN A 402 -24.62 -21.95 -59.57
C ASN A 402 -23.97 -21.03 -60.63
N HIS A 403 -24.51 -20.98 -61.85
CA HIS A 403 -23.96 -20.18 -62.95
C HIS A 403 -25.06 -19.63 -63.87
N SER A 404 -24.73 -18.62 -64.67
CA SER A 404 -25.54 -18.17 -65.80
C SER A 404 -25.55 -19.22 -66.93
N ALA A 405 -26.39 -19.02 -67.93
CA ALA A 405 -26.41 -19.92 -69.11
C ALA A 405 -25.04 -19.96 -69.78
N LEU A 406 -24.55 -21.20 -70.07
CA LEU A 406 -23.32 -21.47 -70.77
C LEU A 406 -23.62 -22.11 -72.08
N THR A 407 -23.04 -21.59 -73.18
CA THR A 407 -23.25 -22.05 -74.54
C THR A 407 -21.97 -22.68 -75.10
N PHE A 408 -22.06 -23.95 -75.43
CA PHE A 408 -20.95 -24.74 -75.97
C PHE A 408 -21.12 -24.96 -77.46
N THR A 409 -20.09 -24.64 -78.23
CA THR A 409 -20.05 -24.93 -79.65
C THR A 409 -19.16 -26.19 -79.89
N LEU A 410 -19.69 -27.18 -80.63
CA LEU A 410 -18.95 -28.37 -80.91
C LEU A 410 -17.99 -28.17 -82.11
N SER A 411 -17.11 -29.16 -82.34
CA SER A 411 -16.02 -29.12 -83.33
C SER A 411 -16.48 -28.94 -84.77
N ASP A 412 -17.75 -29.16 -85.11
CA ASP A 412 -18.31 -28.87 -86.42
C ASP A 412 -18.63 -27.35 -86.64
N GLY A 413 -18.47 -26.54 -85.62
CA GLY A 413 -18.73 -25.09 -85.65
C GLY A 413 -20.20 -24.72 -85.83
N LYS A 414 -21.14 -25.66 -85.71
CA LYS A 414 -22.58 -25.52 -86.01
C LYS A 414 -23.46 -26.00 -84.86
N THR A 415 -23.08 -27.16 -84.25
CA THR A 415 -23.85 -27.73 -83.17
C THR A 415 -23.62 -26.88 -81.87
N VAL A 416 -24.65 -26.31 -81.33
CA VAL A 416 -24.64 -25.47 -80.13
C VAL A 416 -25.46 -26.15 -79.05
N ILE A 417 -24.86 -26.31 -77.85
CA ILE A 417 -25.51 -26.88 -76.70
C ILE A 417 -25.54 -25.79 -75.58
N THR A 418 -26.70 -25.47 -75.08
CA THR A 418 -26.83 -24.52 -73.95
C THR A 418 -27.12 -25.30 -72.68
N VAL A 419 -26.25 -25.16 -71.68
CA VAL A 419 -26.54 -25.51 -70.32
C VAL A 419 -27.27 -24.30 -69.70
N PRO A 420 -28.55 -24.45 -69.26
CA PRO A 420 -29.32 -23.32 -68.77
C PRO A 420 -28.70 -22.72 -67.49
N ALA A 421 -29.04 -21.51 -67.15
CA ALA A 421 -28.71 -20.93 -65.85
C ALA A 421 -29.19 -21.83 -64.72
N ASN A 422 -28.32 -22.06 -63.73
CA ASN A 422 -28.53 -22.98 -62.61
C ASN A 422 -28.77 -24.45 -63.04
N GLY A 423 -28.46 -24.79 -64.30
CA GLY A 423 -28.56 -26.15 -64.83
C GLY A 423 -27.21 -26.86 -64.74
N THR A 424 -27.23 -28.18 -64.68
CA THR A 424 -26.02 -29.01 -64.70
C THR A 424 -25.82 -29.71 -66.02
N VAL A 425 -26.86 -29.66 -66.87
CA VAL A 425 -26.87 -30.42 -68.13
C VAL A 425 -27.52 -29.57 -69.24
N GLY A 426 -26.94 -29.64 -70.46
CA GLY A 426 -27.53 -29.13 -71.68
C GLY A 426 -27.53 -30.18 -72.76
N THR A 427 -28.51 -30.16 -73.69
CA THR A 427 -28.62 -31.12 -74.75
C THR A 427 -28.89 -30.47 -76.11
N ALA A 428 -28.42 -31.08 -77.17
CA ALA A 428 -28.82 -30.74 -78.56
C ALA A 428 -28.90 -32.02 -79.37
N THR A 429 -29.83 -32.01 -80.32
CA THR A 429 -29.97 -33.15 -81.28
C THR A 429 -29.46 -32.78 -82.66
N VAL A 430 -28.87 -33.73 -83.32
CA VAL A 430 -28.42 -33.58 -84.70
C VAL A 430 -28.82 -34.86 -85.46
N THR A 431 -29.37 -34.71 -86.65
CA THR A 431 -29.75 -35.82 -87.48
C THR A 431 -28.47 -36.55 -88.04
N ALA A 432 -28.39 -37.85 -87.87
CA ALA A 432 -27.33 -38.67 -88.44
C ALA A 432 -27.35 -38.61 -89.93
N PRO A 433 -26.21 -38.70 -90.60
CA PRO A 433 -26.16 -38.86 -92.06
C PRO A 433 -27.04 -40.01 -92.52
N ASP A 434 -27.75 -39.79 -93.66
CA ASP A 434 -28.60 -40.78 -94.35
C ASP A 434 -28.06 -40.99 -95.79
N ASN A 435 -27.98 -42.22 -96.24
CA ASN A 435 -27.52 -42.53 -97.54
C ASN A 435 -28.31 -43.74 -98.10
N VAL A 436 -28.16 -44.09 -99.39
CA VAL A 436 -28.91 -45.14 -100.10
C VAL A 436 -28.14 -46.49 -100.21
N TYR A 437 -26.96 -46.61 -99.50
CA TYR A 437 -26.08 -47.79 -99.63
C TYR A 437 -26.16 -48.64 -98.35
N VAL A 438 -26.03 -49.91 -98.54
CA VAL A 438 -26.05 -50.84 -97.41
C VAL A 438 -24.61 -50.97 -96.86
N GLY A 439 -24.43 -50.60 -95.59
CA GLY A 439 -23.41 -51.22 -94.77
C GLY A 439 -22.22 -50.45 -94.26
N THR A 440 -21.95 -49.17 -94.53
CA THR A 440 -20.82 -48.48 -93.87
C THR A 440 -21.04 -47.00 -93.83
N ASN A 441 -21.61 -46.53 -92.71
CA ASN A 441 -21.62 -45.14 -92.41
C ASN A 441 -20.45 -44.85 -91.46
N ASP A 442 -19.76 -43.74 -91.74
CA ASP A 442 -18.72 -43.25 -90.86
C ASP A 442 -19.33 -42.75 -89.53
N ALA A 443 -18.66 -43.04 -88.43
CA ALA A 443 -19.10 -42.52 -87.14
C ALA A 443 -19.09 -40.99 -87.13
N VAL A 444 -20.13 -40.39 -86.61
CA VAL A 444 -20.21 -38.90 -86.42
C VAL A 444 -19.44 -38.57 -85.15
N VAL A 445 -18.26 -38.00 -85.34
CA VAL A 445 -17.33 -37.67 -84.26
C VAL A 445 -17.42 -36.15 -83.94
N LYS A 446 -17.68 -35.79 -82.68
CA LYS A 446 -17.62 -34.40 -82.25
C LYS A 446 -16.92 -34.27 -80.90
N SER A 447 -16.33 -33.12 -80.65
CA SER A 447 -15.75 -32.70 -79.36
C SER A 447 -16.20 -31.31 -79.06
N ILE A 448 -15.97 -30.83 -77.79
CA ILE A 448 -16.21 -29.42 -77.41
C ILE A 448 -15.13 -28.58 -78.09
N ALA A 449 -15.51 -27.52 -78.79
CA ALA A 449 -14.57 -26.55 -79.38
C ALA A 449 -14.44 -25.31 -78.52
N THR A 450 -15.55 -24.64 -78.18
CA THR A 450 -15.56 -23.38 -77.38
C THR A 450 -16.71 -23.37 -76.41
N VAL A 451 -16.62 -22.49 -75.44
CA VAL A 451 -17.67 -22.13 -74.48
C VAL A 451 -17.79 -20.62 -74.38
N GLU A 452 -19.00 -20.12 -74.28
CA GLU A 452 -19.34 -18.72 -74.08
C GLU A 452 -20.41 -18.60 -73.00
N GLY A 453 -20.40 -17.48 -72.25
CA GLY A 453 -21.36 -17.18 -71.19
C GLY A 453 -20.79 -16.17 -70.22
N ALA A 454 -21.66 -15.48 -69.50
CA ALA A 454 -21.25 -14.41 -68.58
C ALA A 454 -20.38 -14.91 -67.43
N ASP A 455 -20.49 -16.19 -67.04
CA ASP A 455 -19.80 -16.75 -65.91
C ASP A 455 -18.58 -17.63 -66.27
N VAL A 456 -18.25 -17.74 -67.59
CA VAL A 456 -17.06 -18.47 -68.02
C VAL A 456 -15.78 -17.99 -67.33
N GLY A 457 -15.62 -16.68 -67.13
CA GLY A 457 -14.49 -16.05 -66.47
C GLY A 457 -14.55 -16.05 -64.94
N LYS A 458 -15.69 -16.41 -64.38
CA LYS A 458 -15.89 -16.44 -62.90
C LYS A 458 -15.50 -17.75 -62.24
N PHE A 459 -15.36 -18.84 -63.06
CA PHE A 459 -14.82 -20.07 -62.52
C PHE A 459 -13.33 -19.92 -62.30
N GLU A 460 -12.82 -20.52 -61.24
CA GLU A 460 -11.37 -20.59 -60.96
C GLU A 460 -10.68 -21.24 -62.16
N GLN A 461 -11.13 -22.41 -62.52
CA GLN A 461 -10.72 -23.09 -63.72
C GLN A 461 -11.90 -23.80 -64.43
N LEU A 462 -12.12 -23.53 -65.70
CA LEU A 462 -13.06 -24.27 -66.53
C LEU A 462 -12.32 -25.10 -67.59
N THR A 463 -12.39 -26.39 -67.41
CA THR A 463 -11.73 -27.36 -68.29
C THR A 463 -12.76 -27.99 -69.26
N LEU A 464 -12.54 -27.82 -70.53
CA LEU A 464 -13.35 -28.46 -71.58
C LEU A 464 -12.73 -29.87 -71.84
N ASP A 465 -13.52 -30.92 -71.56
CA ASP A 465 -13.12 -32.28 -71.99
C ASP A 465 -13.22 -32.36 -73.49
N LYS A 466 -12.08 -32.24 -74.18
CA LYS A 466 -11.98 -32.28 -75.63
C LYS A 466 -11.92 -33.69 -76.17
N THR A 467 -12.13 -34.73 -75.37
CA THR A 467 -12.21 -36.10 -75.84
C THR A 467 -13.34 -36.23 -76.83
N PRO A 468 -13.05 -36.69 -78.07
CA PRO A 468 -14.09 -36.88 -79.05
C PRO A 468 -15.09 -37.96 -78.65
N VAL A 469 -16.38 -37.72 -78.90
CA VAL A 469 -17.47 -38.69 -78.74
C VAL A 469 -18.02 -39.05 -80.07
N SER A 470 -18.34 -40.34 -80.26
CA SER A 470 -18.87 -40.87 -81.50
C SER A 470 -20.02 -41.81 -81.30
#